data_a987a6881a541bb3f8ffb2aeb38636c1
#
_entry.id   a987a6881a541bb3f8ffb2aeb38636c1
#
_cell.length_a   1.000
_cell.length_b   1.000
_cell.length_c   1.000
_cell.angle_alpha   90.00
_cell.angle_beta   90.00
_cell.angle_gamma   90.00
#
_symmetry.space_group_name_H-M   'P 1'
#
loop_
_entity.id
_entity.type
_entity.pdbx_description
1 polymer ?
#
loop_
_entity_poly.entity_id
_entity_poly.type
_entity_poly.pdbx_seq_one_letter_code
_entity_poly.pdbx_strand_id
1 'polypeptide(L)'
;MAGDYAVPMLSPTKLLIIGGAEDRVGKAKILKRFVKLAGGKASTIVIIPTASSFQAEVIASYSEVFTRHGCKTLDVINPADRIAADDPALANRINAATGVFMSGGNQLKLAQVFAGTAAGEAIRRAHQRGAVIGGTSAGASIMSEFMISLGDEGVTPRQRSTQLSQGLALLEGVIVDQHFAQRQRYGRLMSIVASSPNLIGIGIDEDTAIEVTDNESFTVIGRGAAYVLDCRRAITDAPEARSGAPLLVSGAVVHSLPAGSTFDLTKLVLTEFVEQHPDSGITVTVAASSRP
;
A
#
# COMPACT_ATOMS: atom_id res chain seq x y z
N MET A 1 42.45 0.10 20.91
CA MET A 1 41.64 -0.92 20.19
C MET A 1 40.21 -0.41 20.19
N ALA A 2 39.80 0.21 19.09
CA ALA A 2 38.41 0.63 18.87
C ALA A 2 37.64 -0.61 18.41
N GLY A 3 36.72 -1.09 19.23
CA GLY A 3 35.86 -2.19 18.83
C GLY A 3 34.89 -1.71 17.76
N ASP A 4 34.96 -2.32 16.57
CA ASP A 4 33.92 -2.21 15.54
C ASP A 4 32.62 -2.77 16.11
N TYR A 5 31.77 -1.90 16.64
CA TYR A 5 30.39 -2.25 16.89
C TYR A 5 29.68 -2.30 15.52
N ALA A 6 29.65 -3.48 14.92
CA ALA A 6 28.77 -3.73 13.78
C ALA A 6 27.34 -3.46 14.24
N VAL A 7 26.76 -2.37 13.78
CA VAL A 7 25.31 -2.10 13.93
C VAL A 7 24.61 -3.29 13.27
N PRO A 8 23.74 -4.04 14.00
CA PRO A 8 23.02 -5.12 13.38
C PRO A 8 22.22 -4.56 12.19
N MET A 9 22.47 -5.11 10.99
CA MET A 9 21.69 -4.78 9.81
C MET A 9 20.25 -5.19 10.11
N LEU A 10 19.38 -4.22 10.26
CA LEU A 10 17.94 -4.45 10.40
C LEU A 10 17.46 -5.18 9.15
N SER A 11 16.60 -6.17 9.32
CA SER A 11 15.97 -6.82 8.18
C SER A 11 15.21 -5.76 7.38
N PRO A 12 15.27 -5.81 6.02
CA PRO A 12 14.57 -4.82 5.19
C PRO A 12 13.08 -4.80 5.52
N THR A 13 12.54 -3.60 5.64
CA THR A 13 11.11 -3.42 5.85
C THR A 13 10.33 -3.73 4.59
N LYS A 14 9.16 -4.35 4.74
CA LYS A 14 8.34 -4.75 3.60
C LYS A 14 6.89 -4.33 3.78
N LEU A 15 6.32 -3.68 2.74
CA LEU A 15 4.88 -3.49 2.61
C LEU A 15 4.38 -4.26 1.39
N LEU A 16 3.20 -4.85 1.50
CA LEU A 16 2.48 -5.41 0.36
C LEU A 16 1.14 -4.68 0.21
N ILE A 17 1.10 -3.71 -0.70
CA ILE A 17 -0.01 -2.78 -0.87
C ILE A 17 -0.84 -3.23 -2.07
N ILE A 18 -2.09 -3.66 -1.83
CA ILE A 18 -2.93 -4.34 -2.81
C ILE A 18 -4.08 -3.43 -3.24
N GLY A 19 -4.27 -3.28 -4.55
CA GLY A 19 -5.29 -2.42 -5.14
C GLY A 19 -6.74 -2.87 -4.94
N GLY A 20 -6.95 -4.02 -4.33
CA GLY A 20 -8.27 -4.61 -4.07
C GLY A 20 -8.63 -5.75 -5.01
N ALA A 21 -9.72 -6.44 -4.72
CA ALA A 21 -10.28 -7.55 -5.53
C ALA A 21 -9.24 -8.61 -5.93
N GLU A 22 -8.23 -8.84 -5.10
CA GLU A 22 -7.19 -9.84 -5.32
C GLU A 22 -7.78 -11.26 -5.33
N ASP A 23 -7.19 -12.15 -6.14
CA ASP A 23 -7.57 -13.56 -6.20
C ASP A 23 -7.37 -14.27 -4.86
N ARG A 24 -8.44 -14.77 -4.26
CA ARG A 24 -8.44 -15.54 -3.01
C ARG A 24 -8.73 -17.02 -3.20
N VAL A 25 -9.28 -17.39 -4.35
CA VAL A 25 -9.76 -18.76 -4.62
C VAL A 25 -8.81 -19.53 -5.51
N GLY A 26 -8.31 -18.90 -6.58
CA GLY A 26 -7.45 -19.54 -7.57
C GLY A 26 -5.99 -19.68 -7.11
N LYS A 27 -5.05 -19.20 -7.92
CA LYS A 27 -3.60 -19.28 -7.62
C LYS A 27 -3.19 -18.33 -6.49
N ALA A 28 -3.99 -17.31 -6.19
CA ALA A 28 -3.81 -16.33 -5.13
C ALA A 28 -2.36 -15.80 -5.04
N LYS A 29 -1.77 -15.44 -6.19
CA LYS A 29 -0.33 -15.12 -6.30
C LYS A 29 0.12 -14.05 -5.31
N ILE A 30 -0.68 -13.00 -5.14
CA ILE A 30 -0.39 -11.88 -4.24
C ILE A 30 -0.40 -12.35 -2.78
N LEU A 31 -1.45 -13.06 -2.36
CA LEU A 31 -1.59 -13.55 -0.99
C LEU A 31 -0.57 -14.65 -0.66
N LYS A 32 -0.23 -15.50 -1.63
CA LYS A 32 0.89 -16.45 -1.53
C LYS A 32 2.22 -15.72 -1.29
N ARG A 33 2.43 -14.60 -2.00
CA ARG A 33 3.62 -13.75 -1.81
C ARG A 33 3.66 -13.18 -0.41
N PHE A 34 2.52 -12.67 0.11
CA PHE A 34 2.41 -12.19 1.48
C PHE A 34 2.83 -13.24 2.52
N VAL A 35 2.27 -14.44 2.43
CA VAL A 35 2.64 -15.55 3.33
C VAL A 35 4.15 -15.86 3.24
N LYS A 36 4.73 -15.87 2.03
CA LYS A 36 6.17 -16.06 1.84
C LYS A 36 7.01 -14.97 2.54
N LEU A 37 6.62 -13.71 2.38
CA LEU A 37 7.29 -12.56 3.03
C LEU A 37 7.17 -12.62 4.57
N ALA A 38 6.03 -13.10 5.08
CA ALA A 38 5.82 -13.30 6.51
C ALA A 38 6.62 -14.47 7.10
N GLY A 39 7.34 -15.26 6.29
CA GLY A 39 8.14 -16.40 6.76
C GLY A 39 7.61 -17.78 6.38
N GLY A 40 6.55 -17.85 5.54
CA GLY A 40 6.00 -19.11 5.04
C GLY A 40 5.46 -20.00 6.16
N LYS A 41 6.01 -21.22 6.31
CA LYS A 41 5.58 -22.17 7.35
C LYS A 41 5.89 -21.71 8.78
N ALA A 42 6.84 -20.80 8.95
CA ALA A 42 7.20 -20.23 10.25
C ALA A 42 6.44 -18.91 10.54
N SER A 43 5.55 -18.48 9.65
CA SER A 43 4.84 -17.22 9.81
C SER A 43 3.84 -17.27 10.97
N THR A 44 3.75 -16.14 11.67
CA THR A 44 2.66 -15.78 12.58
C THR A 44 1.96 -14.57 11.97
N ILE A 45 0.77 -14.77 11.43
CA ILE A 45 0.03 -13.71 10.72
C ILE A 45 -1.15 -13.25 11.57
N VAL A 46 -1.24 -11.94 11.76
CA VAL A 46 -2.40 -11.26 12.35
C VAL A 46 -3.29 -10.74 11.24
N ILE A 47 -4.57 -11.07 11.27
CA ILE A 47 -5.61 -10.55 10.38
C ILE A 47 -6.37 -9.44 11.10
N ILE A 48 -6.50 -8.27 10.47
CA ILE A 48 -7.28 -7.12 10.96
C ILE A 48 -8.47 -6.90 10.02
N PRO A 49 -9.68 -7.38 10.39
CA PRO A 49 -10.86 -7.30 9.55
C PRO A 49 -11.68 -6.02 9.79
N THR A 50 -11.22 -5.10 10.63
CA THR A 50 -11.96 -3.95 11.19
C THR A 50 -12.61 -3.05 10.13
N ALA A 51 -12.00 -2.93 8.93
CA ALA A 51 -12.58 -2.16 7.84
C ALA A 51 -13.87 -2.76 7.29
N SER A 52 -14.02 -4.08 7.35
CA SER A 52 -15.10 -4.81 6.70
C SER A 52 -16.42 -4.72 7.49
N SER A 53 -17.54 -4.66 6.75
CA SER A 53 -18.88 -4.89 7.32
C SER A 53 -19.23 -6.37 7.41
N PHE A 54 -18.45 -7.26 6.73
CA PHE A 54 -18.60 -8.71 6.69
C PHE A 54 -17.39 -9.38 7.32
N GLN A 55 -17.16 -9.09 8.60
CA GLN A 55 -15.91 -9.46 9.27
C GLN A 55 -15.70 -10.97 9.35
N ALA A 56 -16.76 -11.72 9.67
CA ALA A 56 -16.67 -13.18 9.80
C ALA A 56 -16.28 -13.85 8.47
N GLU A 57 -16.88 -13.44 7.37
CA GLU A 57 -16.59 -13.94 6.02
C GLU A 57 -15.17 -13.58 5.57
N VAL A 58 -14.74 -12.36 5.89
CA VAL A 58 -13.38 -11.88 5.59
C VAL A 58 -12.35 -12.68 6.38
N ILE A 59 -12.56 -12.89 7.68
CA ILE A 59 -11.68 -13.72 8.52
C ILE A 59 -11.60 -15.14 7.96
N ALA A 60 -12.73 -15.76 7.66
CA ALA A 60 -12.77 -17.12 7.11
C ALA A 60 -11.99 -17.22 5.79
N SER A 61 -12.24 -16.30 4.86
CA SER A 61 -11.62 -16.28 3.53
C SER A 61 -10.10 -16.10 3.61
N TYR A 62 -9.60 -15.14 4.40
CA TYR A 62 -8.14 -14.94 4.52
C TYR A 62 -7.48 -16.05 5.34
N SER A 63 -8.14 -16.58 6.37
CA SER A 63 -7.62 -17.73 7.12
C SER A 63 -7.45 -18.94 6.23
N GLU A 64 -8.42 -19.22 5.37
CA GLU A 64 -8.34 -20.33 4.41
C GLU A 64 -7.17 -20.16 3.45
N VAL A 65 -7.07 -19.01 2.78
CA VAL A 65 -6.01 -18.78 1.78
C VAL A 65 -4.62 -18.75 2.40
N PHE A 66 -4.43 -18.16 3.56
CA PHE A 66 -3.13 -18.12 4.23
C PHE A 66 -2.71 -19.53 4.71
N THR A 67 -3.63 -20.30 5.27
CA THR A 67 -3.39 -21.70 5.65
C THR A 67 -3.03 -22.55 4.44
N ARG A 68 -3.79 -22.42 3.34
CA ARG A 68 -3.52 -23.11 2.07
C ARG A 68 -2.12 -22.81 1.52
N HIS A 69 -1.60 -21.62 1.76
CA HIS A 69 -0.23 -21.22 1.37
C HIS A 69 0.84 -21.47 2.44
N GLY A 70 0.50 -22.19 3.51
CA GLY A 70 1.45 -22.74 4.45
C GLY A 70 1.58 -21.99 5.78
N CYS A 71 0.82 -20.93 6.03
CA CYS A 71 0.77 -20.30 7.34
C CYS A 71 0.15 -21.25 8.35
N LYS A 72 0.82 -21.46 9.49
CA LYS A 72 0.35 -22.34 10.57
C LYS A 72 -0.23 -21.60 11.76
N THR A 73 0.20 -20.37 11.98
CA THR A 73 -0.22 -19.56 13.13
C THR A 73 -0.95 -18.32 12.61
N LEU A 74 -2.26 -18.32 12.81
CA LEU A 74 -3.14 -17.20 12.48
C LEU A 74 -3.75 -16.64 13.75
N ASP A 75 -3.81 -15.32 13.83
CA ASP A 75 -4.47 -14.60 14.89
C ASP A 75 -5.37 -13.52 14.29
N VAL A 76 -6.43 -13.14 15.00
CA VAL A 76 -7.38 -12.11 14.58
C VAL A 76 -7.41 -11.01 15.61
N ILE A 77 -7.18 -9.77 15.16
CA ILE A 77 -7.29 -8.57 16.00
C ILE A 77 -8.35 -7.67 15.41
N ASN A 78 -9.45 -7.53 16.15
CA ASN A 78 -10.62 -6.77 15.74
C ASN A 78 -11.21 -5.98 16.92
N PRO A 79 -10.51 -4.93 17.38
CA PRO A 79 -11.05 -4.08 18.44
C PRO A 79 -12.32 -3.37 17.97
N ALA A 80 -13.30 -3.25 18.87
CA ALA A 80 -14.58 -2.63 18.56
C ALA A 80 -14.43 -1.12 18.36
N ASP A 81 -13.53 -0.49 19.09
CA ASP A 81 -13.31 0.95 19.10
C ASP A 81 -11.85 1.30 19.49
N ARG A 82 -11.55 2.58 19.65
CA ARG A 82 -10.24 3.10 20.05
C ARG A 82 -9.84 2.67 21.45
N ILE A 83 -10.79 2.57 22.38
CA ILE A 83 -10.49 2.18 23.77
C ILE A 83 -10.01 0.73 23.78
N ALA A 84 -10.71 -0.15 23.07
CA ALA A 84 -10.28 -1.54 22.92
C ALA A 84 -8.94 -1.65 22.15
N ALA A 85 -8.64 -0.75 21.21
CA ALA A 85 -7.40 -0.73 20.47
C ALA A 85 -6.19 -0.23 21.31
N ASP A 86 -6.43 0.42 22.44
CA ASP A 86 -5.39 0.82 23.40
C ASP A 86 -5.00 -0.30 24.39
N ASP A 87 -5.63 -1.48 24.33
CA ASP A 87 -5.26 -2.61 25.16
C ASP A 87 -3.82 -3.08 24.85
N PRO A 88 -2.90 -3.04 25.82
CA PRO A 88 -1.54 -3.54 25.66
C PRO A 88 -1.45 -5.01 25.24
N ALA A 89 -2.45 -5.83 25.57
CA ALA A 89 -2.48 -7.23 25.17
C ALA A 89 -2.63 -7.38 23.65
N LEU A 90 -3.43 -6.53 22.99
CA LEU A 90 -3.53 -6.50 21.53
C LEU A 90 -2.22 -6.03 20.90
N ALA A 91 -1.62 -4.97 21.45
CA ALA A 91 -0.32 -4.47 21.00
C ALA A 91 0.78 -5.54 21.09
N ASN A 92 0.82 -6.34 22.15
CA ASN A 92 1.77 -7.43 22.32
C ASN A 92 1.58 -8.53 21.27
N ARG A 93 0.34 -8.88 20.93
CA ARG A 93 0.03 -9.87 19.87
C ARG A 93 0.50 -9.39 18.51
N ILE A 94 0.29 -8.10 18.17
CA ILE A 94 0.81 -7.48 16.94
C ILE A 94 2.34 -7.47 16.94
N ASN A 95 2.96 -7.11 18.05
CA ASN A 95 4.41 -7.11 18.18
C ASN A 95 5.04 -8.50 18.01
N ALA A 96 4.33 -9.59 18.30
CA ALA A 96 4.80 -10.96 18.10
C ALA A 96 4.62 -11.48 16.68
N ALA A 97 3.84 -10.78 15.83
CA ALA A 97 3.55 -11.19 14.45
C ALA A 97 4.75 -11.01 13.52
N THR A 98 4.89 -11.90 12.55
CA THR A 98 5.81 -11.77 11.41
C THR A 98 5.12 -11.19 10.18
N GLY A 99 3.79 -11.15 10.18
CA GLY A 99 2.97 -10.50 9.17
C GLY A 99 1.68 -9.95 9.76
N VAL A 100 1.28 -8.76 9.33
CA VAL A 100 -0.01 -8.14 9.68
C VAL A 100 -0.77 -7.84 8.40
N PHE A 101 -2.01 -8.30 8.29
CA PHE A 101 -2.83 -8.12 7.09
C PHE A 101 -4.12 -7.36 7.41
N MET A 102 -4.30 -6.20 6.78
CA MET A 102 -5.46 -5.34 6.92
C MET A 102 -6.43 -5.53 5.75
N SER A 103 -7.68 -5.89 6.04
CA SER A 103 -8.69 -6.13 5.02
C SER A 103 -9.22 -4.86 4.35
N GLY A 104 -9.93 -5.06 3.24
CA GLY A 104 -10.74 -4.03 2.59
C GLY A 104 -12.03 -3.71 3.35
N GLY A 105 -12.64 -2.58 2.95
CA GLY A 105 -13.87 -2.04 3.51
C GLY A 105 -13.82 -0.52 3.63
N ASN A 106 -14.09 0.03 4.80
CA ASN A 106 -14.04 1.46 5.08
C ASN A 106 -12.73 1.86 5.77
N GLN A 107 -11.86 2.59 5.05
CA GLN A 107 -10.56 3.04 5.58
C GLN A 107 -10.69 4.04 6.72
N LEU A 108 -11.76 4.84 6.76
CA LEU A 108 -12.01 5.75 7.89
C LEU A 108 -12.23 4.98 9.19
N LYS A 109 -12.90 3.81 9.10
CA LYS A 109 -13.10 2.95 10.26
C LYS A 109 -11.78 2.40 10.80
N LEU A 110 -10.84 2.00 9.91
CA LEU A 110 -9.50 1.62 10.32
C LEU A 110 -8.76 2.78 10.99
N ALA A 111 -8.75 3.96 10.37
CA ALA A 111 -8.07 5.13 10.93
C ALA A 111 -8.66 5.52 12.29
N GLN A 112 -9.99 5.54 12.42
CA GLN A 112 -10.67 5.87 13.66
C GLN A 112 -10.29 4.93 14.80
N VAL A 113 -10.10 3.64 14.50
CA VAL A 113 -9.79 2.63 15.53
C VAL A 113 -8.30 2.57 15.83
N PHE A 114 -7.43 2.62 14.80
CA PHE A 114 -5.99 2.33 14.98
C PHE A 114 -5.09 3.56 15.04
N ALA A 115 -5.41 4.67 14.36
CA ALA A 115 -4.49 5.81 14.32
C ALA A 115 -4.24 6.40 15.72
N GLY A 116 -2.97 6.39 16.17
CA GLY A 116 -2.56 6.90 17.46
C GLY A 116 -3.00 6.08 18.67
N THR A 117 -3.33 4.79 18.49
CA THR A 117 -3.60 3.84 19.59
C THR A 117 -2.43 2.89 19.81
N ALA A 118 -2.40 2.18 20.96
CA ALA A 118 -1.36 1.21 21.27
C ALA A 118 -1.25 0.11 20.19
N ALA A 119 -2.37 -0.37 19.64
CA ALA A 119 -2.40 -1.34 18.55
C ALA A 119 -1.87 -0.73 17.24
N GLY A 120 -2.23 0.51 16.90
CA GLY A 120 -1.71 1.20 15.73
C GLY A 120 -0.19 1.42 15.79
N GLU A 121 0.32 1.85 16.94
CA GLU A 121 1.76 1.97 17.18
C GLU A 121 2.47 0.61 17.16
N ALA A 122 1.80 -0.46 17.56
CA ALA A 122 2.36 -1.82 17.47
C ALA A 122 2.49 -2.28 16.00
N ILE A 123 1.57 -1.89 15.10
CA ILE A 123 1.70 -2.14 13.65
C ILE A 123 2.95 -1.43 13.11
N ARG A 124 3.17 -0.16 13.47
CA ARG A 124 4.35 0.59 13.06
C ARG A 124 5.65 -0.07 13.57
N ARG A 125 5.70 -0.44 14.86
CA ARG A 125 6.85 -1.16 15.43
C ARG A 125 7.07 -2.52 14.79
N ALA A 126 6.01 -3.27 14.47
CA ALA A 126 6.12 -4.54 13.77
C ALA A 126 6.76 -4.36 12.39
N HIS A 127 6.34 -3.33 11.63
CA HIS A 127 6.95 -2.96 10.36
C HIS A 127 8.44 -2.62 10.51
N GLN A 128 8.79 -1.73 11.43
CA GLN A 128 10.18 -1.32 11.69
C GLN A 128 11.09 -2.49 12.09
N ARG A 129 10.54 -3.54 12.75
CA ARG A 129 11.24 -4.76 13.11
C ARG A 129 11.42 -5.73 11.93
N GLY A 130 10.81 -5.47 10.77
CA GLY A 130 10.87 -6.31 9.57
C GLY A 130 9.70 -7.27 9.40
N ALA A 131 8.63 -7.17 10.21
CA ALA A 131 7.37 -7.85 9.90
C ALA A 131 6.77 -7.26 8.62
N VAL A 132 6.26 -8.11 7.72
CA VAL A 132 5.57 -7.61 6.52
C VAL A 132 4.19 -7.08 6.89
N ILE A 133 3.88 -5.87 6.45
CA ILE A 133 2.52 -5.34 6.55
C ILE A 133 1.86 -5.43 5.19
N GLY A 134 0.77 -6.18 5.11
CA GLY A 134 -0.05 -6.31 3.93
C GLY A 134 -1.41 -5.63 4.12
N GLY A 135 -1.98 -5.14 3.04
CA GLY A 135 -3.35 -4.62 3.10
C GLY A 135 -3.95 -4.44 1.72
N THR A 136 -5.25 -4.63 1.65
CA THR A 136 -6.00 -4.55 0.41
C THR A 136 -7.06 -3.45 0.49
N SER A 137 -7.25 -2.71 -0.61
CA SER A 137 -8.27 -1.66 -0.72
C SER A 137 -8.16 -0.66 0.44
N ALA A 138 -9.08 -0.62 1.40
CA ALA A 138 -9.01 0.22 2.60
C ALA A 138 -7.72 -0.03 3.40
N GLY A 139 -7.31 -1.30 3.54
CA GLY A 139 -6.06 -1.69 4.21
C GLY A 139 -4.81 -1.24 3.46
N ALA A 140 -4.89 -1.04 2.15
CA ALA A 140 -3.82 -0.43 1.36
C ALA A 140 -3.73 1.09 1.59
N SER A 141 -4.88 1.77 1.51
CA SER A 141 -4.94 3.24 1.65
C SER A 141 -4.41 3.73 3.01
N ILE A 142 -4.69 3.00 4.09
CA ILE A 142 -4.29 3.41 5.45
C ILE A 142 -2.77 3.33 5.69
N MET A 143 -2.00 2.65 4.82
CA MET A 143 -0.55 2.55 4.99
C MET A 143 0.18 3.87 4.72
N SER A 144 -0.38 4.77 3.91
CA SER A 144 0.14 6.11 3.67
C SER A 144 0.10 6.96 4.94
N GLU A 145 0.88 8.02 4.97
CA GLU A 145 0.80 9.05 6.00
C GLU A 145 -0.56 9.76 5.95
N PHE A 146 -0.96 10.17 4.74
CA PHE A 146 -2.29 10.67 4.44
C PHE A 146 -2.98 9.72 3.47
N MET A 147 -4.25 9.43 3.72
CA MET A 147 -5.06 8.57 2.86
C MET A 147 -6.25 9.33 2.27
N ILE A 148 -6.67 8.95 1.07
CA ILE A 148 -7.91 9.44 0.48
C ILE A 148 -9.08 8.81 1.26
N SER A 149 -9.82 9.65 1.99
CA SER A 149 -10.99 9.23 2.76
C SER A 149 -12.26 9.21 1.92
N LEU A 150 -12.47 10.26 1.13
CA LEU A 150 -13.57 10.45 0.19
C LEU A 150 -13.03 11.12 -1.06
N GLY A 151 -13.69 10.92 -2.19
CA GLY A 151 -13.36 11.60 -3.44
C GLY A 151 -14.13 11.04 -4.61
N ASP A 152 -14.47 11.93 -5.54
CA ASP A 152 -15.24 11.59 -6.73
C ASP A 152 -14.42 10.68 -7.67
N GLU A 153 -15.11 9.77 -8.34
CA GLU A 153 -14.55 8.99 -9.44
C GLU A 153 -14.55 9.85 -10.72
N GLY A 154 -13.64 9.56 -11.62
CA GLY A 154 -13.50 10.25 -12.91
C GLY A 154 -12.06 10.59 -13.23
N VAL A 155 -11.82 10.94 -14.51
CA VAL A 155 -10.48 11.21 -15.05
C VAL A 155 -10.06 12.69 -14.89
N THR A 156 -11.03 13.61 -14.75
CA THR A 156 -10.75 15.05 -14.67
C THR A 156 -10.38 15.46 -13.25
N PRO A 157 -9.19 16.02 -13.01
CA PRO A 157 -8.86 16.58 -11.71
C PRO A 157 -9.74 17.80 -11.42
N ARG A 158 -10.28 17.87 -10.18
CA ARG A 158 -11.15 18.97 -9.75
C ARG A 158 -10.73 19.51 -8.40
N GLN A 159 -10.82 20.82 -8.23
CA GLN A 159 -10.43 21.47 -6.99
C GLN A 159 -11.35 21.03 -5.83
N ARG A 160 -10.74 20.60 -4.74
CA ARG A 160 -11.43 20.17 -3.49
C ARG A 160 -12.47 19.06 -3.70
N SER A 161 -12.27 18.19 -4.72
CA SER A 161 -13.14 17.02 -4.94
C SER A 161 -12.75 15.82 -4.07
N THR A 162 -11.66 15.92 -3.32
CA THR A 162 -11.08 14.80 -2.58
C THR A 162 -10.74 15.25 -1.16
N GLN A 163 -11.08 14.40 -0.18
CA GLN A 163 -10.78 14.62 1.24
C GLN A 163 -9.68 13.66 1.69
N LEU A 164 -8.78 14.17 2.51
CA LEU A 164 -7.71 13.39 3.13
C LEU A 164 -8.00 13.17 4.61
N SER A 165 -7.53 12.03 5.11
CA SER A 165 -7.47 11.70 6.53
C SER A 165 -6.11 11.12 6.85
N GLN A 166 -5.72 11.15 8.11
CA GLN A 166 -4.46 10.57 8.56
C GLN A 166 -4.50 9.04 8.45
N GLY A 167 -3.43 8.46 7.95
CA GLY A 167 -3.19 7.02 7.91
C GLY A 167 -2.23 6.55 9.02
N LEU A 168 -1.58 5.42 8.80
CA LEU A 168 -0.62 4.83 9.75
C LEU A 168 0.83 5.29 9.51
N ALA A 169 1.10 6.07 8.48
CA ALA A 169 2.44 6.54 8.11
C ALA A 169 3.49 5.40 8.03
N LEU A 170 3.11 4.30 7.38
CA LEU A 170 4.04 3.20 7.07
C LEU A 170 4.81 3.48 5.78
N LEU A 171 4.23 4.28 4.87
CA LEU A 171 4.83 4.75 3.63
C LEU A 171 4.75 6.28 3.61
N GLU A 172 5.89 6.94 3.75
CA GLU A 172 5.99 8.40 3.85
C GLU A 172 6.13 9.05 2.46
N GLY A 173 5.64 10.29 2.31
CA GLY A 173 5.74 11.06 1.07
C GLY A 173 4.90 10.51 -0.10
N VAL A 174 4.13 9.46 0.13
CA VAL A 174 3.30 8.79 -0.88
C VAL A 174 1.85 8.75 -0.45
N ILE A 175 0.95 8.98 -1.39
CA ILE A 175 -0.49 8.75 -1.22
C ILE A 175 -0.94 7.61 -2.13
N VAL A 176 -1.57 6.59 -1.54
CA VAL A 176 -2.03 5.39 -2.26
C VAL A 176 -3.51 5.48 -2.56
N ASP A 177 -3.87 5.25 -3.83
CA ASP A 177 -5.24 5.03 -4.27
C ASP A 177 -5.39 3.61 -4.87
N GLN A 178 -6.54 3.01 -4.71
CA GLN A 178 -6.81 1.61 -5.00
C GLN A 178 -8.03 1.45 -5.92
N HIS A 179 -8.25 0.27 -6.51
CA HIS A 179 -9.23 0.04 -7.60
C HIS A 179 -9.09 1.11 -8.69
N PHE A 180 -7.85 1.43 -9.07
CA PHE A 180 -7.52 2.72 -9.66
C PHE A 180 -8.13 2.92 -11.04
N ALA A 181 -7.73 2.13 -12.02
CA ALA A 181 -8.29 2.24 -13.37
C ALA A 181 -9.75 1.77 -13.42
N GLN A 182 -10.10 0.73 -12.62
CA GLN A 182 -11.44 0.14 -12.59
C GLN A 182 -12.51 1.15 -12.15
N ARG A 183 -12.14 2.09 -11.28
CA ARG A 183 -13.02 3.16 -10.81
C ARG A 183 -12.65 4.55 -11.34
N GLN A 184 -11.80 4.61 -12.38
CA GLN A 184 -11.40 5.87 -13.03
C GLN A 184 -10.89 6.93 -12.05
N ARG A 185 -10.01 6.57 -11.11
CA ARG A 185 -9.60 7.41 -9.99
C ARG A 185 -8.47 8.41 -10.30
N TYR A 186 -8.11 8.55 -11.57
CA TYR A 186 -7.06 9.47 -12.02
C TYR A 186 -7.28 10.91 -11.57
N GLY A 187 -8.49 11.44 -11.75
CA GLY A 187 -8.80 12.83 -11.44
C GLY A 187 -8.59 13.13 -9.96
N ARG A 188 -9.08 12.27 -9.07
CA ARG A 188 -8.97 12.51 -7.63
C ARG A 188 -7.54 12.41 -7.12
N LEU A 189 -6.75 11.45 -7.61
CA LEU A 189 -5.34 11.33 -7.22
C LEU A 189 -4.52 12.48 -7.79
N MET A 190 -4.74 12.85 -9.06
CA MET A 190 -4.10 13.99 -9.71
C MET A 190 -4.41 15.31 -8.97
N SER A 191 -5.66 15.50 -8.51
CA SER A 191 -6.05 16.70 -7.75
C SER A 191 -5.26 16.85 -6.46
N ILE A 192 -5.00 15.74 -5.76
CA ILE A 192 -4.23 15.75 -4.51
C ILE A 192 -2.77 16.11 -4.79
N VAL A 193 -2.12 15.41 -5.73
CA VAL A 193 -0.69 15.63 -5.98
C VAL A 193 -0.41 16.96 -6.67
N ALA A 194 -1.37 17.52 -7.42
CA ALA A 194 -1.28 18.87 -7.97
C ALA A 194 -1.40 19.94 -6.87
N SER A 195 -2.22 19.68 -5.84
CA SER A 195 -2.40 20.60 -4.70
C SER A 195 -1.36 20.41 -3.60
N SER A 196 -0.67 19.28 -3.57
CA SER A 196 0.35 18.92 -2.56
C SER A 196 1.56 18.31 -3.27
N PRO A 197 2.38 19.11 -3.97
CA PRO A 197 3.42 18.59 -4.86
C PRO A 197 4.60 17.92 -4.16
N ASN A 198 4.64 17.94 -2.83
CA ASN A 198 5.56 17.13 -2.03
C ASN A 198 5.15 15.65 -1.94
N LEU A 199 3.93 15.31 -2.33
CA LEU A 199 3.42 13.95 -2.34
C LEU A 199 3.54 13.31 -3.74
N ILE A 200 3.86 12.03 -3.74
CA ILE A 200 3.79 11.19 -4.94
C ILE A 200 2.50 10.38 -4.87
N GLY A 201 1.71 10.40 -5.94
CA GLY A 201 0.52 9.58 -6.04
C GLY A 201 0.82 8.19 -6.59
N ILE A 202 0.34 7.14 -5.94
CA ILE A 202 0.42 5.77 -6.48
C ILE A 202 -1.00 5.20 -6.58
N GLY A 203 -1.46 4.99 -7.82
CA GLY A 203 -2.69 4.27 -8.13
C GLY A 203 -2.41 2.79 -8.36
N ILE A 204 -3.22 1.88 -7.78
CA ILE A 204 -3.01 0.44 -7.93
C ILE A 204 -4.31 -0.20 -8.42
N ASP A 205 -4.21 -0.98 -9.50
CA ASP A 205 -5.32 -1.71 -10.08
C ASP A 205 -5.79 -2.88 -9.23
N GLU A 206 -7.00 -3.38 -9.51
CA GLU A 206 -7.51 -4.62 -8.90
C GLU A 206 -6.62 -5.82 -9.26
N ASP A 207 -6.57 -6.81 -8.36
CA ASP A 207 -5.71 -8.01 -8.44
C ASP A 207 -4.25 -7.67 -8.78
N THR A 208 -3.79 -6.53 -8.26
CA THR A 208 -2.44 -5.99 -8.44
C THR A 208 -1.93 -5.47 -7.12
N ALA A 209 -0.63 -5.59 -6.88
CA ALA A 209 0.00 -5.09 -5.68
C ALA A 209 1.38 -4.51 -6.00
N ILE A 210 1.82 -3.59 -5.15
CA ILE A 210 3.22 -3.19 -5.06
C ILE A 210 3.85 -3.81 -3.81
N GLU A 211 5.00 -4.47 -3.99
CA GLU A 211 5.86 -4.91 -2.89
C GLU A 211 6.90 -3.83 -2.66
N VAL A 212 6.71 -3.03 -1.62
CA VAL A 212 7.64 -1.94 -1.25
C VAL A 212 8.74 -2.48 -0.36
N THR A 213 9.97 -2.02 -0.59
CA THR A 213 11.15 -2.34 0.21
C THR A 213 11.77 -1.06 0.74
N ASP A 214 11.94 -0.96 2.06
CA ASP A 214 12.61 0.13 2.80
C ASP A 214 12.10 1.54 2.46
N ASN A 215 10.87 1.66 1.94
CA ASN A 215 10.30 2.90 1.38
C ASN A 215 11.13 3.52 0.23
N GLU A 216 12.08 2.78 -0.32
CA GLU A 216 12.98 3.27 -1.37
C GLU A 216 12.58 2.76 -2.77
N SER A 217 11.98 1.59 -2.85
CA SER A 217 11.62 0.97 -4.14
C SER A 217 10.41 0.06 -4.01
N PHE A 218 9.77 -0.23 -5.14
CA PHE A 218 8.74 -1.27 -5.19
C PHE A 218 8.80 -2.10 -6.47
N THR A 219 8.28 -3.31 -6.38
CA THR A 219 8.04 -4.20 -7.53
C THR A 219 6.54 -4.43 -7.69
N VAL A 220 6.03 -4.32 -8.93
CA VAL A 220 4.62 -4.57 -9.25
C VAL A 220 4.40 -6.06 -9.48
N ILE A 221 3.40 -6.63 -8.80
CA ILE A 221 2.97 -8.02 -8.95
C ILE A 221 1.46 -8.10 -9.16
N GLY A 222 0.98 -9.14 -9.80
CA GLY A 222 -0.46 -9.35 -10.04
C GLY A 222 -0.82 -9.37 -11.51
N ARG A 223 -1.96 -8.76 -11.90
CA ARG A 223 -2.52 -8.85 -13.25
C ARG A 223 -2.61 -7.51 -13.98
N GLY A 224 -2.73 -6.41 -13.28
CA GLY A 224 -2.86 -5.06 -13.83
C GLY A 224 -1.57 -4.27 -13.70
N ALA A 225 -1.71 -2.97 -13.44
CA ALA A 225 -0.62 -2.01 -13.36
C ALA A 225 -0.66 -1.19 -12.06
N ALA A 226 0.46 -0.62 -11.71
CA ALA A 226 0.57 0.50 -10.78
C ALA A 226 0.90 1.77 -11.57
N TYR A 227 0.35 2.90 -11.13
CA TYR A 227 0.54 4.20 -11.75
C TYR A 227 1.21 5.14 -10.76
N VAL A 228 2.29 5.79 -11.17
CA VAL A 228 2.97 6.81 -10.35
C VAL A 228 2.71 8.18 -10.95
N LEU A 229 2.16 9.09 -10.17
CA LEU A 229 1.84 10.47 -10.55
C LEU A 229 2.75 11.43 -9.80
N ASP A 230 3.52 12.24 -10.53
CA ASP A 230 4.44 13.25 -9.99
C ASP A 230 4.09 14.62 -10.55
N CYS A 231 3.65 15.54 -9.68
CA CYS A 231 3.33 16.92 -10.02
C CYS A 231 4.36 17.93 -9.48
N ARG A 232 5.53 17.51 -8.98
CA ARG A 232 6.53 18.42 -8.38
C ARG A 232 7.02 19.53 -9.32
N ARG A 233 6.94 19.31 -10.62
CA ARG A 233 7.31 20.28 -11.68
C ARG A 233 6.14 20.70 -12.55
N ALA A 234 4.93 20.30 -12.20
CA ALA A 234 3.74 20.66 -12.98
C ALA A 234 3.35 22.11 -12.72
N ILE A 235 2.79 22.74 -13.76
CA ILE A 235 2.09 24.01 -13.65
C ILE A 235 0.65 23.70 -13.26
N THR A 236 0.14 24.35 -12.21
CA THR A 236 -1.22 24.14 -11.72
C THR A 236 -1.84 25.44 -11.22
N ASP A 237 -3.15 25.57 -11.36
CA ASP A 237 -3.96 26.64 -10.78
C ASP A 237 -4.65 26.21 -9.46
N ALA A 238 -4.22 25.11 -8.87
CA ALA A 238 -4.85 24.54 -7.66
C ALA A 238 -5.03 25.55 -6.51
N PRO A 239 -4.13 26.51 -6.22
CA PRO A 239 -4.34 27.50 -5.16
C PRO A 239 -5.53 28.43 -5.41
N GLU A 240 -5.78 28.82 -6.66
CA GLU A 240 -6.75 29.86 -7.07
C GLU A 240 -8.06 29.27 -7.63
N ALA A 241 -8.06 28.01 -8.04
CA ALA A 241 -9.23 27.39 -8.68
C ALA A 241 -10.43 27.33 -7.72
N ARG A 242 -11.63 27.57 -8.28
CA ARG A 242 -12.87 27.46 -7.52
C ARG A 242 -13.14 26.01 -7.14
N SER A 243 -13.72 25.78 -5.97
CA SER A 243 -14.16 24.45 -5.52
C SER A 243 -15.02 23.75 -6.58
N GLY A 244 -14.68 22.52 -6.92
CA GLY A 244 -15.35 21.72 -7.95
C GLY A 244 -14.98 22.05 -9.40
N ALA A 245 -14.24 23.14 -9.66
CA ALA A 245 -13.78 23.46 -11.01
C ALA A 245 -12.72 22.45 -11.49
N PRO A 246 -12.66 22.12 -12.79
CA PRO A 246 -11.53 21.40 -13.36
C PRO A 246 -10.22 22.14 -13.09
N LEU A 247 -9.18 21.41 -12.72
CA LEU A 247 -7.84 21.96 -12.48
C LEU A 247 -7.02 21.99 -13.78
N LEU A 248 -6.28 23.08 -13.95
CA LEU A 248 -5.13 23.09 -14.84
C LEU A 248 -4.01 22.27 -14.20
N VAL A 249 -3.55 21.23 -14.89
CA VAL A 249 -2.35 20.47 -14.54
C VAL A 249 -1.58 20.23 -15.83
N SER A 250 -0.41 20.83 -15.98
CA SER A 250 0.42 20.71 -17.17
C SER A 250 1.85 20.31 -16.79
N GLY A 251 2.42 19.33 -17.48
CA GLY A 251 3.78 18.84 -17.21
C GLY A 251 3.86 17.86 -16.07
N ALA A 252 2.74 17.27 -15.62
CA ALA A 252 2.78 16.13 -14.69
C ALA A 252 3.46 14.92 -15.37
N VAL A 253 4.28 14.19 -14.60
CA VAL A 253 4.88 12.94 -15.05
C VAL A 253 4.00 11.78 -14.58
N VAL A 254 3.69 10.87 -15.50
CA VAL A 254 2.91 9.66 -15.20
C VAL A 254 3.69 8.44 -15.68
N HIS A 255 3.91 7.49 -14.76
CA HIS A 255 4.41 6.17 -15.09
C HIS A 255 3.26 5.18 -15.03
N SER A 256 3.14 4.31 -16.05
CA SER A 256 2.25 3.16 -16.05
C SER A 256 3.13 1.92 -16.00
N LEU A 257 3.05 1.19 -14.90
CA LEU A 257 3.99 0.13 -14.53
C LEU A 257 3.24 -1.21 -14.43
N PRO A 258 3.28 -2.05 -15.48
CA PRO A 258 2.66 -3.38 -15.42
C PRO A 258 3.40 -4.30 -14.45
N ALA A 259 2.78 -5.46 -14.13
CA ALA A 259 3.41 -6.49 -13.31
C ALA A 259 4.79 -6.89 -13.88
N GLY A 260 5.79 -7.01 -13.01
CA GLY A 260 7.19 -7.23 -13.37
C GLY A 260 8.04 -5.96 -13.40
N SER A 261 7.43 -4.77 -13.26
CA SER A 261 8.17 -3.51 -13.15
C SER A 261 8.76 -3.34 -11.75
N THR A 262 10.00 -2.89 -11.66
CA THR A 262 10.63 -2.40 -10.43
C THR A 262 10.93 -0.91 -10.57
N PHE A 263 10.54 -0.13 -9.56
CA PHE A 263 10.57 1.33 -9.58
C PHE A 263 11.29 1.87 -8.35
N ASP A 264 12.22 2.80 -8.55
CA ASP A 264 12.94 3.53 -7.49
C ASP A 264 12.09 4.74 -7.07
N LEU A 265 11.59 4.75 -5.84
CA LEU A 265 10.74 5.82 -5.30
C LEU A 265 11.54 7.07 -4.96
N THR A 266 12.84 6.96 -4.71
CA THR A 266 13.67 8.11 -4.36
C THR A 266 14.06 8.92 -5.59
N LYS A 267 14.34 8.25 -6.70
CA LYS A 267 14.70 8.87 -7.99
C LYS A 267 13.52 9.04 -8.94
N LEU A 268 12.40 8.36 -8.65
CA LEU A 268 11.21 8.27 -9.49
C LEU A 268 11.52 7.78 -10.91
N VAL A 269 12.21 6.65 -10.99
CA VAL A 269 12.59 6.02 -12.26
C VAL A 269 12.30 4.52 -12.26
N LEU A 270 11.93 4.00 -13.44
CA LEU A 270 11.89 2.57 -13.68
C LEU A 270 13.34 2.03 -13.68
N THR A 271 13.59 1.01 -12.86
CA THR A 271 14.93 0.38 -12.77
C THR A 271 14.96 -0.95 -13.51
N GLU A 272 13.86 -1.69 -13.53
CA GLU A 272 13.79 -2.98 -14.18
C GLU A 272 12.35 -3.27 -14.66
N PHE A 273 12.23 -3.98 -15.78
CA PHE A 273 10.97 -4.56 -16.23
C PHE A 273 11.22 -5.98 -16.73
N VAL A 274 10.58 -6.95 -16.08
CA VAL A 274 10.60 -8.34 -16.48
C VAL A 274 9.23 -8.73 -17.00
N GLU A 275 9.07 -8.84 -18.31
CA GLU A 275 7.81 -9.25 -18.90
C GLU A 275 7.49 -10.70 -18.54
N GLN A 276 6.32 -10.93 -17.96
CA GLN A 276 5.89 -12.26 -17.50
C GLN A 276 4.95 -12.97 -18.50
N HIS A 277 5.04 -12.64 -19.79
CA HIS A 277 4.31 -13.37 -20.81
C HIS A 277 4.86 -14.80 -20.95
N PRO A 278 4.01 -15.84 -20.92
CA PRO A 278 4.45 -17.22 -21.00
C PRO A 278 5.28 -17.56 -22.26
N ASP A 279 5.10 -16.79 -23.32
CA ASP A 279 5.64 -17.06 -24.66
C ASP A 279 6.73 -16.06 -25.10
N SER A 280 7.03 -15.00 -24.32
CA SER A 280 7.90 -13.94 -24.85
C SER A 280 9.38 -14.13 -24.57
N GLY A 281 9.76 -14.79 -23.49
CA GLY A 281 11.19 -14.92 -23.11
C GLY A 281 11.94 -13.56 -23.03
N ILE A 282 11.20 -12.45 -23.11
CA ILE A 282 11.77 -11.10 -23.18
C ILE A 282 11.95 -10.58 -21.76
N THR A 283 13.20 -10.40 -21.36
CA THR A 283 13.57 -9.62 -20.18
C THR A 283 14.06 -8.26 -20.67
N VAL A 284 13.38 -7.19 -20.36
CA VAL A 284 13.83 -5.83 -20.64
C VAL A 284 14.41 -5.26 -19.34
N THR A 285 15.73 -5.23 -19.25
CA THR A 285 16.42 -4.46 -18.21
C THR A 285 16.58 -3.04 -18.74
N VAL A 286 15.84 -2.11 -18.18
CA VAL A 286 16.03 -0.69 -18.51
C VAL A 286 17.19 -0.19 -17.64
N ALA A 287 18.38 -0.08 -18.25
CA ALA A 287 19.48 0.63 -17.61
C ALA A 287 18.97 2.04 -17.27
N ALA A 288 19.13 2.45 -16.01
CA ALA A 288 18.78 3.80 -15.58
C ALA A 288 19.45 4.79 -16.54
N SER A 289 18.67 5.41 -17.43
CA SER A 289 19.20 6.44 -18.31
C SER A 289 19.58 7.61 -17.42
N SER A 290 20.86 7.85 -17.27
CA SER A 290 21.39 9.13 -16.81
C SER A 290 20.93 10.20 -17.82
N ARG A 291 19.73 10.76 -17.60
CA ARG A 291 19.35 12.01 -18.27
C ARG A 291 20.02 13.14 -17.51
N PRO A 292 20.71 14.03 -18.19
CA PRO A 292 21.40 15.18 -17.61
C PRO A 292 20.47 16.13 -16.87
#